data_cff5bdb62e6c40a24e3302d3c18dacec
#
_entry.id   cff5bdb62e6c40a24e3302d3c18dacec
#
_cell.length_a   1.000
_cell.length_b   1.000
_cell.length_c   1.000
_cell.angle_alpha   90.00
_cell.angle_beta   90.00
_cell.angle_gamma   90.00
#
_symmetry.space_group_name_H-M   'P 1'
#
loop_
_entity.id
_entity.type
_entity.pdbx_description
1 polymer ?
#
loop_
_entity_poly.entity_id
_entity_poly.type
_entity_poly.pdbx_seq_one_letter_code
_entity_poly.pdbx_strand_id
1 'polypeptide(L)'
;MRPPKRRCILLKMHDLITTSRLSSALKWLTAVVVVFTGVCSGQAQQALYPLKEGVVQPFHNSDIPSWISFDMELRGRTEEQTSLGYVSGKDRLYELTRAWGGMTVVPAKWMTFYAQFMDLHALGLPLRDTAANMRDTFDLRQGYLDFHYKPVQFIVGRQELRIGDERVVGISDWTNNSRTWDGFYMRIGNINQLNLFSTSVVIIHPTSLDTHGAGLTFHGVHAKLATYVPHTTIEPFVLVYALPRVISQQGLAGSQTEVTFGSYYQTKLPFGFDSSGTADLQRGSYSNDSIHAGAAIVRGGYGTKRLPWQPHLEVEYDYATGNPHTDPDRIGTYGQQYPSNHNAFGLVDLFGFQNIKQDRLNLQLTPRSNLLVLFQGGSLHVATIHDGVYSGAGASLIAAPTGGFKSDDIGSEFDASAKYIFRKSFVTNIGVGHFFPGELMTSEKHGAPLTYAYLGLTYRFKLEH
;
A
#
# COMPACT_ATOMS: atom_id res chain seq x y z
N MET A 1 60.39 -15.92 6.68
CA MET A 1 59.32 -16.65 5.99
C MET A 1 58.24 -15.69 5.53
N ARG A 2 58.06 -15.50 4.24
CA ARG A 2 57.05 -14.60 3.66
C ARG A 2 55.80 -15.43 3.32
N PRO A 3 54.56 -14.94 3.53
CA PRO A 3 53.37 -15.66 3.13
C PRO A 3 53.10 -15.56 1.61
N PRO A 4 52.41 -16.55 1.00
CA PRO A 4 52.29 -16.65 -0.44
C PRO A 4 51.22 -15.68 -1.01
N LYS A 5 51.55 -15.11 -2.15
CA LYS A 5 50.66 -14.28 -2.99
C LYS A 5 49.57 -15.14 -3.61
N ARG A 6 48.31 -14.87 -3.33
CA ARG A 6 47.19 -15.44 -4.10
C ARG A 6 47.02 -14.69 -5.42
N ARG A 7 47.15 -15.40 -6.52
CA ARG A 7 46.85 -14.91 -7.87
C ARG A 7 45.33 -14.82 -8.06
N CYS A 8 44.88 -13.64 -8.46
CA CYS A 8 43.52 -13.43 -8.96
C CYS A 8 43.40 -13.97 -10.38
N ILE A 9 42.55 -14.94 -10.63
CA ILE A 9 42.26 -15.45 -11.97
C ILE A 9 41.18 -14.58 -12.56
N LEU A 10 41.52 -13.72 -13.51
CA LEU A 10 40.57 -13.02 -14.38
C LEU A 10 40.11 -14.02 -15.47
N LEU A 11 38.89 -14.53 -15.33
CA LEU A 11 38.22 -15.21 -16.43
C LEU A 11 37.62 -14.17 -17.38
N LYS A 12 38.11 -14.17 -18.62
CA LYS A 12 37.50 -13.40 -19.72
C LYS A 12 36.14 -14.02 -20.07
N MET A 13 35.07 -13.33 -19.71
CA MET A 13 33.72 -13.64 -20.19
C MET A 13 33.39 -12.75 -21.42
N HIS A 14 33.91 -13.10 -22.58
CA HIS A 14 33.58 -12.41 -23.83
C HIS A 14 32.64 -13.20 -24.77
N ASP A 15 32.29 -14.45 -24.45
CA ASP A 15 31.61 -15.35 -25.40
C ASP A 15 30.24 -15.88 -24.97
N LEU A 16 29.49 -15.12 -24.14
CA LEU A 16 28.14 -15.50 -23.68
C LEU A 16 27.00 -14.53 -24.03
N ILE A 17 27.22 -13.67 -25.04
CA ILE A 17 26.16 -12.72 -25.48
C ILE A 17 25.79 -13.02 -26.94
N THR A 18 25.38 -14.25 -27.26
CA THR A 18 24.66 -14.54 -28.49
C THR A 18 23.75 -15.74 -28.31
N THR A 19 22.65 -15.57 -27.61
CA THR A 19 21.42 -16.33 -27.83
C THR A 19 20.21 -15.43 -27.57
N SER A 20 19.53 -15.15 -28.63
CA SER A 20 18.28 -14.41 -28.70
C SER A 20 17.16 -15.13 -27.94
N ARG A 21 16.38 -14.36 -27.16
CA ARG A 21 15.14 -14.66 -26.44
C ARG A 21 15.27 -14.91 -24.94
N LEU A 22 15.85 -13.94 -24.22
CA LEU A 22 15.56 -13.75 -22.81
C LEU A 22 14.70 -12.50 -22.67
N SER A 23 13.59 -12.60 -21.92
CA SER A 23 12.71 -11.45 -21.65
C SER A 23 13.49 -10.30 -21.00
N SER A 24 13.07 -9.05 -21.25
CA SER A 24 13.71 -7.85 -20.73
C SER A 24 13.98 -7.90 -19.23
N ALA A 25 13.09 -8.49 -18.46
CA ALA A 25 13.21 -8.68 -17.00
C ALA A 25 14.45 -9.53 -16.62
N LEU A 26 14.79 -10.58 -17.39
CA LEU A 26 15.95 -11.42 -17.09
C LEU A 26 17.28 -10.75 -17.44
N LYS A 27 17.29 -9.83 -18.42
CA LYS A 27 18.46 -9.02 -18.76
C LYS A 27 18.83 -8.01 -17.66
N TRP A 28 17.82 -7.47 -16.97
CA TRP A 28 18.02 -6.58 -15.82
C TRP A 28 18.48 -7.33 -14.58
N LEU A 29 17.96 -8.54 -14.32
CA LEU A 29 18.42 -9.39 -13.21
C LEU A 29 19.90 -9.77 -13.36
N THR A 30 20.37 -10.09 -14.56
CA THR A 30 21.78 -10.39 -14.82
C THR A 30 22.70 -9.18 -14.71
N ALA A 31 22.24 -7.99 -15.07
CA ALA A 31 23.00 -6.75 -14.91
C ALA A 31 23.17 -6.36 -13.43
N VAL A 32 22.16 -6.60 -12.59
CA VAL A 32 22.21 -6.34 -11.14
C VAL A 32 23.16 -7.32 -10.42
N VAL A 33 23.20 -8.58 -10.83
CA VAL A 33 24.08 -9.59 -10.20
C VAL A 33 25.57 -9.33 -10.50
N VAL A 34 25.92 -8.74 -11.64
CA VAL A 34 27.34 -8.50 -12.04
C VAL A 34 27.96 -7.31 -11.28
N VAL A 35 27.19 -6.36 -10.78
CA VAL A 35 27.70 -5.18 -10.05
C VAL A 35 28.09 -5.53 -8.59
N PHE A 36 27.67 -6.68 -8.05
CA PHE A 36 27.75 -6.96 -6.60
C PHE A 36 28.90 -7.87 -6.13
N THR A 37 29.86 -8.24 -6.94
CA THR A 37 30.94 -9.19 -6.53
C THR A 37 32.18 -8.57 -5.87
N GLY A 38 32.10 -7.40 -5.33
CA GLY A 38 33.29 -6.77 -4.78
C GLY A 38 33.13 -5.81 -3.62
N VAL A 39 32.65 -6.27 -2.43
CA VAL A 39 32.96 -5.54 -1.18
C VAL A 39 33.00 -6.47 0.02
N CYS A 40 34.13 -6.45 0.76
CA CYS A 40 34.32 -7.17 2.02
C CYS A 40 33.75 -6.43 3.22
N SER A 41 33.17 -7.21 4.13
CA SER A 41 32.90 -6.99 5.56
C SER A 41 32.36 -5.62 6.03
N GLY A 42 31.10 -5.58 6.39
CA GLY A 42 30.46 -4.50 7.13
C GLY A 42 29.24 -4.99 7.88
N GLN A 43 29.00 -4.44 9.05
CA GLN A 43 27.88 -4.78 9.95
C GLN A 43 26.52 -4.70 9.23
N ALA A 44 25.65 -5.67 9.52
CA ALA A 44 24.27 -5.70 9.02
C ALA A 44 23.56 -4.37 9.27
N GLN A 45 23.05 -3.75 8.21
CA GLN A 45 22.41 -2.46 8.27
C GLN A 45 20.89 -2.63 8.22
N GLN A 46 20.22 -1.78 8.95
CA GLN A 46 18.77 -1.80 9.07
C GLN A 46 18.16 -1.25 7.77
N ALA A 47 17.21 -1.98 7.15
CA ALA A 47 16.40 -1.45 6.07
C ALA A 47 15.83 -0.08 6.47
N LEU A 48 15.94 0.91 5.56
CA LEU A 48 15.42 2.25 5.83
C LEU A 48 13.92 2.23 5.58
N TYR A 49 13.17 2.02 6.63
CA TYR A 49 11.73 2.26 6.61
C TYR A 49 11.44 3.75 6.51
N PRO A 50 10.25 4.11 6.01
CA PRO A 50 9.80 5.49 6.06
C PRO A 50 10.05 6.04 7.46
N LEU A 51 10.49 7.29 7.56
CA LEU A 51 10.72 7.94 8.84
C LEU A 51 9.52 7.62 9.74
N LYS A 52 9.77 6.90 10.83
CA LYS A 52 8.74 6.72 11.85
C LYS A 52 8.28 8.11 12.21
N GLU A 53 7.05 8.40 11.91
CA GLU A 53 6.44 9.63 12.37
C GLU A 53 6.73 9.71 13.85
N GLY A 54 7.45 10.75 14.25
CA GLY A 54 7.98 10.82 15.61
C GLY A 54 6.84 10.64 16.59
N VAL A 55 7.05 9.84 17.62
CA VAL A 55 6.08 9.76 18.71
C VAL A 55 5.82 11.19 19.15
N VAL A 56 4.60 11.67 18.96
CA VAL A 56 4.17 12.99 19.39
C VAL A 56 4.52 13.11 20.86
N GLN A 57 5.32 14.09 21.25
CA GLN A 57 5.59 14.30 22.67
C GLN A 57 4.30 14.80 23.30
N PRO A 58 3.74 14.08 24.30
CA PRO A 58 2.53 14.52 24.92
C PRO A 58 2.76 15.84 25.68
N PHE A 59 1.77 16.68 25.69
CA PHE A 59 1.66 17.76 26.66
C PHE A 59 1.09 17.15 27.95
N HIS A 60 1.75 17.42 29.08
CA HIS A 60 1.31 16.94 30.36
C HIS A 60 0.48 18.01 31.07
N ASN A 61 -0.66 17.61 31.62
CA ASN A 61 -1.51 18.46 32.46
C ASN A 61 -2.01 17.68 33.66
N SER A 62 -1.57 18.04 34.85
CA SER A 62 -1.94 17.38 36.12
C SER A 62 -3.43 17.47 36.47
N ASP A 63 -4.19 18.36 35.82
CA ASP A 63 -5.65 18.48 36.04
C ASP A 63 -6.43 17.37 35.31
N ILE A 64 -5.77 16.64 34.39
CA ILE A 64 -6.37 15.52 33.69
C ILE A 64 -6.17 14.25 34.50
N PRO A 65 -7.22 13.45 34.73
CA PRO A 65 -7.04 12.15 35.38
C PRO A 65 -6.09 11.24 34.59
N SER A 66 -5.20 10.53 35.28
CA SER A 66 -4.17 9.66 34.65
C SER A 66 -4.76 8.50 33.80
N TRP A 67 -6.05 8.23 33.91
CA TRP A 67 -6.78 7.24 33.12
C TRP A 67 -7.45 7.81 31.87
N ILE A 68 -7.29 9.13 31.59
CA ILE A 68 -7.79 9.79 30.36
C ILE A 68 -6.61 10.39 29.60
N SER A 69 -6.64 10.29 28.28
CA SER A 69 -5.77 11.06 27.37
C SER A 69 -6.52 11.44 26.11
N PHE A 70 -6.05 12.51 25.46
CA PHE A 70 -6.63 13.03 24.23
C PHE A 70 -5.55 13.05 23.15
N ASP A 71 -5.96 12.80 21.91
CA ASP A 71 -5.13 12.97 20.72
C ASP A 71 -5.88 13.77 19.66
N MET A 72 -5.12 14.46 18.82
CA MET A 72 -5.68 15.24 17.72
C MET A 72 -4.72 15.20 16.54
N GLU A 73 -5.29 15.12 15.34
CA GLU A 73 -4.57 15.35 14.10
C GLU A 73 -5.32 16.41 13.27
N LEU A 74 -4.58 17.40 12.79
CA LEU A 74 -5.04 18.36 11.79
C LEU A 74 -4.16 18.21 10.55
N ARG A 75 -4.76 18.03 9.38
CA ARG A 75 -4.06 17.92 8.09
C ARG A 75 -4.68 18.85 7.06
N GLY A 76 -3.86 19.68 6.42
CA GLY A 76 -4.20 20.37 5.18
C GLY A 76 -3.32 19.82 4.06
N ARG A 77 -3.89 19.56 2.88
CA ARG A 77 -3.17 19.10 1.71
C ARG A 77 -3.76 19.67 0.43
N THR A 78 -2.95 20.50 -0.25
CA THR A 78 -3.27 21.01 -1.58
C THR A 78 -2.78 20.02 -2.61
N GLU A 79 -3.61 19.69 -3.59
CA GLU A 79 -3.34 18.75 -4.67
C GLU A 79 -3.69 19.36 -6.02
N GLU A 80 -2.80 19.17 -7.00
CA GLU A 80 -3.00 19.51 -8.40
C GLU A 80 -2.90 18.28 -9.27
N GLN A 81 -3.84 18.12 -10.19
CA GLN A 81 -3.82 17.06 -11.19
C GLN A 81 -4.12 17.66 -12.57
N THR A 82 -3.22 17.43 -13.51
CA THR A 82 -3.44 17.82 -14.90
C THR A 82 -3.95 16.65 -15.72
N SER A 83 -4.68 16.93 -16.78
CA SER A 83 -5.17 15.91 -17.75
C SER A 83 -5.92 14.74 -17.09
N LEU A 84 -6.82 15.02 -16.16
CA LEU A 84 -7.62 13.99 -15.45
C LEU A 84 -8.29 13.04 -16.44
N GLY A 85 -8.18 11.74 -16.20
CA GLY A 85 -8.65 10.70 -17.10
C GLY A 85 -7.84 10.61 -18.40
N TYR A 86 -6.61 11.16 -18.41
CA TYR A 86 -5.70 11.18 -19.56
C TYR A 86 -6.24 11.99 -20.76
N VAL A 87 -7.03 13.02 -20.47
CA VAL A 87 -7.63 13.93 -21.44
C VAL A 87 -7.09 15.34 -21.20
N SER A 88 -6.48 15.94 -22.23
CA SER A 88 -5.93 17.30 -22.15
C SER A 88 -6.96 18.34 -21.74
N GLY A 89 -6.55 19.30 -20.89
CA GLY A 89 -7.37 20.43 -20.45
C GLY A 89 -8.40 20.07 -19.38
N LYS A 90 -8.30 18.88 -18.78
CA LYS A 90 -9.09 18.50 -17.60
C LYS A 90 -8.21 18.58 -16.35
N ASP A 91 -7.89 19.81 -15.94
CA ASP A 91 -7.04 20.07 -14.78
C ASP A 91 -7.89 20.38 -13.57
N ARG A 92 -7.38 20.03 -12.38
CA ARG A 92 -8.01 20.37 -11.10
C ARG A 92 -6.99 20.72 -10.04
N LEU A 93 -7.30 21.75 -9.27
CA LEU A 93 -6.59 22.18 -8.06
C LEU A 93 -7.58 22.19 -6.91
N TYR A 94 -7.24 21.54 -5.82
CA TYR A 94 -8.12 21.46 -4.66
C TYR A 94 -7.34 21.31 -3.35
N GLU A 95 -8.02 21.54 -2.25
CA GLU A 95 -7.47 21.34 -0.92
C GLU A 95 -8.31 20.33 -0.13
N LEU A 96 -7.64 19.39 0.53
CA LEU A 96 -8.22 18.45 1.46
C LEU A 96 -7.86 18.87 2.88
N THR A 97 -8.88 19.07 3.72
CA THR A 97 -8.68 19.31 5.15
C THR A 97 -9.21 18.14 5.95
N ARG A 98 -8.47 17.78 7.01
CA ARG A 98 -8.79 16.69 7.92
C ARG A 98 -8.57 17.10 9.35
N ALA A 99 -9.59 16.95 10.17
CA ALA A 99 -9.51 17.09 11.62
C ALA A 99 -9.96 15.78 12.28
N TRP A 100 -9.08 15.18 13.09
CA TRP A 100 -9.40 14.05 13.94
C TRP A 100 -9.21 14.44 15.39
N GLY A 101 -10.13 14.02 16.26
CA GLY A 101 -10.04 14.21 17.71
C GLY A 101 -10.39 12.93 18.44
N GLY A 102 -9.47 12.41 19.22
CA GLY A 102 -9.59 11.15 19.94
C GLY A 102 -9.54 11.31 21.45
N MET A 103 -10.22 10.41 22.14
CA MET A 103 -10.18 10.25 23.59
C MET A 103 -9.94 8.80 23.94
N THR A 104 -8.92 8.56 24.74
CA THR A 104 -8.63 7.25 25.35
C THR A 104 -9.00 7.27 26.82
N VAL A 105 -9.73 6.25 27.28
CA VAL A 105 -10.13 6.06 28.68
C VAL A 105 -9.65 4.68 29.12
N VAL A 106 -8.85 4.61 30.18
CA VAL A 106 -8.27 3.37 30.75
C VAL A 106 -8.79 3.16 32.16
N PRO A 107 -10.05 2.70 32.34
CA PRO A 107 -10.65 2.55 33.66
C PRO A 107 -10.02 1.42 34.49
N ALA A 108 -9.40 0.46 33.81
CA ALA A 108 -8.66 -0.65 34.42
C ALA A 108 -7.50 -1.08 33.53
N LYS A 109 -6.44 -1.68 34.12
CA LYS A 109 -5.24 -2.12 33.40
C LYS A 109 -5.50 -3.15 32.30
N TRP A 110 -6.64 -3.80 32.28
CA TRP A 110 -7.04 -4.81 31.32
C TRP A 110 -8.10 -4.32 30.30
N MET A 111 -8.55 -3.04 30.42
CA MET A 111 -9.60 -2.48 29.56
C MET A 111 -9.24 -1.06 29.13
N THR A 112 -9.37 -0.79 27.83
CA THR A 112 -9.28 0.54 27.24
C THR A 112 -10.53 0.80 26.41
N PHE A 113 -11.11 1.98 26.53
CA PHE A 113 -12.08 2.53 25.60
C PHE A 113 -11.41 3.61 24.77
N TYR A 114 -11.64 3.60 23.45
CA TYR A 114 -11.19 4.65 22.54
C TYR A 114 -12.35 5.14 21.69
N ALA A 115 -12.47 6.45 21.52
CA ALA A 115 -13.37 7.09 20.57
C ALA A 115 -12.62 8.17 19.83
N GLN A 116 -12.71 8.19 18.49
CA GLN A 116 -12.13 9.21 17.62
C GLN A 116 -13.19 9.70 16.64
N PHE A 117 -13.39 10.99 16.63
CA PHE A 117 -14.26 11.70 15.70
C PHE A 117 -13.43 12.34 14.60
N MET A 118 -14.07 12.57 13.46
CA MET A 118 -13.46 13.21 12.29
C MET A 118 -14.37 14.28 11.70
N ASP A 119 -13.74 15.23 10.99
CA ASP A 119 -14.39 16.22 10.15
C ASP A 119 -13.49 16.51 8.93
N LEU A 120 -13.99 16.24 7.72
CA LEU A 120 -13.22 16.17 6.49
C LEU A 120 -13.88 17.00 5.39
N HIS A 121 -13.08 17.83 4.73
CA HIS A 121 -13.57 18.66 3.63
C HIS A 121 -12.67 18.56 2.40
N ALA A 122 -13.31 18.73 1.23
CA ALA A 122 -12.64 18.95 -0.05
C ALA A 122 -13.05 20.34 -0.55
N LEU A 123 -12.11 21.26 -0.60
CA LEU A 123 -12.31 22.64 -1.01
C LEU A 123 -11.82 22.83 -2.45
N GLY A 124 -12.52 23.65 -3.24
CA GLY A 124 -12.16 23.91 -4.62
C GLY A 124 -12.71 22.90 -5.64
N LEU A 125 -13.40 21.84 -5.20
CA LEU A 125 -14.08 20.87 -6.06
C LEU A 125 -15.60 21.01 -5.99
N PRO A 126 -16.32 20.93 -7.12
CA PRO A 126 -17.77 20.73 -7.12
C PRO A 126 -18.13 19.39 -6.45
N LEU A 127 -19.29 19.32 -5.80
CA LEU A 127 -19.74 18.09 -5.12
C LEU A 127 -19.76 16.84 -6.02
N ARG A 128 -20.14 17.02 -7.29
CA ARG A 128 -20.17 15.91 -8.28
C ARG A 128 -18.80 15.31 -8.59
N ASP A 129 -17.72 16.09 -8.37
CA ASP A 129 -16.34 15.71 -8.66
C ASP A 129 -15.59 15.28 -7.37
N THR A 130 -16.28 15.27 -6.24
CA THR A 130 -15.75 14.92 -4.92
C THR A 130 -16.08 13.45 -4.61
N ALA A 131 -15.06 12.61 -4.53
CA ALA A 131 -15.22 11.21 -4.14
C ALA A 131 -15.59 11.10 -2.63
N ALA A 132 -16.31 10.05 -2.26
CA ALA A 132 -16.75 9.83 -0.87
C ALA A 132 -15.57 9.82 0.14
N ASN A 133 -14.40 9.29 -0.24
CA ASN A 133 -13.21 9.27 0.61
C ASN A 133 -12.46 10.62 0.70
N MET A 134 -12.94 11.67 0.05
CA MET A 134 -12.36 13.03 0.13
C MET A 134 -13.07 13.91 1.13
N ARG A 135 -14.31 13.61 1.47
CA ARG A 135 -15.18 14.44 2.31
C ARG A 135 -16.03 13.59 3.23
N ASP A 136 -16.18 14.06 4.47
CA ASP A 136 -17.07 13.46 5.46
C ASP A 136 -17.28 14.47 6.60
N THR A 137 -18.51 14.89 6.87
CA THR A 137 -18.80 15.90 7.88
C THR A 137 -19.13 15.23 9.20
N PHE A 138 -18.35 15.52 10.23
CA PHE A 138 -18.46 15.10 11.61
C PHE A 138 -19.03 13.68 11.83
N ASP A 139 -18.15 12.70 11.85
CA ASP A 139 -18.51 11.31 12.06
C ASP A 139 -17.59 10.61 13.07
N LEU A 140 -18.00 9.42 13.52
CA LEU A 140 -17.19 8.53 14.34
C LEU A 140 -16.24 7.74 13.43
N ARG A 141 -14.94 8.08 13.46
CA ARG A 141 -13.92 7.34 12.72
C ARG A 141 -13.54 6.02 13.39
N GLN A 142 -13.31 6.04 14.70
CA GLN A 142 -13.04 4.84 15.50
C GLN A 142 -13.84 4.89 16.79
N GLY A 143 -14.30 3.73 17.25
CA GLY A 143 -15.01 3.60 18.52
C GLY A 143 -14.99 2.15 18.95
N TYR A 144 -14.12 1.80 19.94
CA TYR A 144 -13.94 0.41 20.34
C TYR A 144 -13.62 0.25 21.82
N LEU A 145 -13.87 -0.96 22.28
CA LEU A 145 -13.36 -1.50 23.54
C LEU A 145 -12.21 -2.46 23.25
N ASP A 146 -11.10 -2.30 23.96
CA ASP A 146 -9.93 -3.17 23.91
C ASP A 146 -9.75 -3.85 25.28
N PHE A 147 -9.89 -5.17 25.29
CA PHE A 147 -9.66 -6.01 26.44
C PHE A 147 -8.33 -6.71 26.27
N HIS A 148 -7.38 -6.47 27.18
CA HIS A 148 -6.04 -7.04 27.09
C HIS A 148 -5.63 -7.75 28.38
N TYR A 149 -5.55 -9.06 28.25
CA TYR A 149 -5.04 -9.95 29.30
C TYR A 149 -3.96 -10.84 28.66
N LYS A 150 -2.69 -10.47 28.90
CA LYS A 150 -1.56 -11.16 28.24
C LYS A 150 -1.65 -12.67 28.36
N PRO A 151 -1.49 -13.45 27.26
CA PRO A 151 -1.04 -13.02 25.94
C PRO A 151 -2.17 -12.65 24.98
N VAL A 152 -3.40 -12.45 25.42
CA VAL A 152 -4.60 -12.22 24.60
C VAL A 152 -4.97 -10.74 24.61
N GLN A 153 -5.33 -10.21 23.46
CA GLN A 153 -6.00 -8.93 23.25
C GLN A 153 -7.26 -9.17 22.43
N PHE A 154 -8.37 -8.55 22.80
CA PHE A 154 -9.64 -8.61 22.10
C PHE A 154 -10.22 -7.21 21.94
N ILE A 155 -10.41 -6.79 20.70
CA ILE A 155 -10.95 -5.48 20.36
C ILE A 155 -12.31 -5.67 19.68
N VAL A 156 -13.31 -4.89 20.10
CA VAL A 156 -14.64 -4.91 19.53
C VAL A 156 -15.13 -3.49 19.29
N GLY A 157 -15.65 -3.23 18.10
CA GLY A 157 -16.14 -1.93 17.65
C GLY A 157 -15.53 -1.51 16.32
N ARG A 158 -15.58 -0.19 16.05
CA ARG A 158 -15.01 0.41 14.83
C ARG A 158 -13.52 0.65 15.02
N GLN A 159 -12.70 0.04 14.18
CA GLN A 159 -11.25 -0.04 14.33
C GLN A 159 -10.51 -0.11 12.99
N GLU A 160 -9.21 0.12 13.00
CA GLU A 160 -8.31 -0.08 11.87
C GLU A 160 -7.85 -1.53 11.75
N LEU A 161 -7.64 -2.01 10.51
CA LEU A 161 -6.99 -3.28 10.21
C LEU A 161 -5.79 -3.05 9.29
N ARG A 162 -4.67 -3.70 9.60
CA ARG A 162 -3.43 -3.65 8.81
C ARG A 162 -2.78 -5.03 8.78
N ILE A 163 -2.33 -5.48 7.59
CA ILE A 163 -1.59 -6.73 7.42
C ILE A 163 -0.33 -6.44 6.59
N GLY A 164 0.83 -6.90 7.08
CA GLY A 164 2.11 -6.75 6.40
C GLY A 164 2.47 -5.29 6.13
N ASP A 165 2.73 -5.00 4.88
CA ASP A 165 3.05 -3.66 4.36
C ASP A 165 1.82 -2.92 3.76
N GLU A 166 0.62 -3.38 4.07
CA GLU A 166 -0.66 -2.82 3.63
C GLU A 166 -0.94 -2.96 2.12
N ARG A 167 -0.21 -3.81 1.40
CA ARG A 167 -0.47 -4.07 -0.02
C ARG A 167 -1.74 -4.88 -0.28
N VAL A 168 -2.18 -5.68 0.71
CA VAL A 168 -3.41 -6.48 0.65
C VAL A 168 -4.49 -5.88 1.54
N VAL A 169 -4.15 -5.56 2.80
CA VAL A 169 -5.07 -4.95 3.77
C VAL A 169 -4.40 -3.79 4.47
N GLY A 170 -4.92 -2.59 4.26
CA GLY A 170 -4.45 -1.37 4.87
C GLY A 170 -5.53 -0.30 4.97
N ILE A 171 -5.25 0.71 5.75
CA ILE A 171 -6.21 1.78 6.06
C ILE A 171 -6.28 2.87 4.99
N SER A 172 -5.36 2.89 4.03
CA SER A 172 -5.28 3.93 3.00
C SER A 172 -5.23 5.35 3.61
N ASP A 173 -4.31 5.58 4.55
CA ASP A 173 -4.22 6.86 5.30
C ASP A 173 -3.94 8.08 4.41
N TRP A 174 -3.49 7.85 3.17
CA TRP A 174 -3.33 8.90 2.17
C TRP A 174 -4.67 9.57 1.84
N THR A 175 -5.74 8.80 1.67
CA THR A 175 -7.08 9.36 1.42
C THR A 175 -7.49 10.29 2.56
N ASN A 176 -8.41 11.22 2.32
CA ASN A 176 -8.81 12.15 3.37
C ASN A 176 -9.55 11.42 4.49
N ASN A 177 -10.48 10.54 4.12
CA ASN A 177 -11.12 9.59 5.04
C ASN A 177 -10.38 8.24 4.95
N SER A 178 -9.57 7.87 5.93
CA SER A 178 -8.91 6.57 5.97
C SER A 178 -9.89 5.46 6.36
N ARG A 179 -9.62 4.25 5.89
CA ARG A 179 -10.52 3.09 6.02
C ARG A 179 -10.57 2.55 7.44
N THR A 180 -11.78 2.18 7.90
CA THR A 180 -12.04 1.49 9.16
C THR A 180 -13.05 0.37 8.96
N TRP A 181 -13.16 -0.50 9.97
CA TRP A 181 -14.05 -1.67 9.96
C TRP A 181 -14.79 -1.79 11.27
N ASP A 182 -16.08 -2.14 11.19
CA ASP A 182 -16.92 -2.50 12.32
C ASP A 182 -16.84 -4.02 12.56
N GLY A 183 -16.55 -4.46 13.80
CA GLY A 183 -16.47 -5.87 14.12
C GLY A 183 -15.54 -6.16 15.29
N PHE A 184 -14.91 -7.34 15.26
CA PHE A 184 -13.96 -7.73 16.29
C PHE A 184 -12.62 -8.16 15.70
N TYR A 185 -11.58 -7.98 16.51
CA TYR A 185 -10.23 -8.42 16.27
C TYR A 185 -9.67 -9.06 17.55
N MET A 186 -9.06 -10.23 17.42
CA MET A 186 -8.39 -10.92 18.51
C MET A 186 -6.95 -11.21 18.14
N ARG A 187 -6.04 -10.89 19.04
CA ARG A 187 -4.61 -11.22 18.94
C ARG A 187 -4.19 -12.12 20.10
N ILE A 188 -3.48 -13.19 19.77
CA ILE A 188 -2.88 -14.11 20.73
C ILE A 188 -1.38 -14.11 20.52
N GLY A 189 -0.62 -13.90 21.57
CA GLY A 189 0.84 -13.82 21.53
C GLY A 189 1.39 -12.40 21.56
N ASN A 190 2.70 -12.26 21.69
CA ASN A 190 3.39 -10.97 21.79
C ASN A 190 4.34 -10.74 20.61
N ILE A 191 5.48 -11.47 20.54
CA ILE A 191 6.46 -11.38 19.44
C ILE A 191 5.97 -12.15 18.24
N ASN A 192 5.65 -13.44 18.44
CA ASN A 192 4.89 -14.22 17.48
C ASN A 192 3.41 -14.07 17.83
N GLN A 193 2.58 -13.85 16.83
CA GLN A 193 1.17 -13.50 17.02
C GLN A 193 0.30 -14.36 16.11
N LEU A 194 -0.86 -14.74 16.61
CA LEU A 194 -1.99 -15.22 15.82
C LEU A 194 -3.10 -14.21 15.98
N ASN A 195 -3.59 -13.70 14.85
CA ASN A 195 -4.62 -12.68 14.79
C ASN A 195 -5.83 -13.26 14.05
N LEU A 196 -7.01 -13.02 14.59
CA LEU A 196 -8.29 -13.41 13.99
C LEU A 196 -9.20 -12.19 13.97
N PHE A 197 -9.94 -12.02 12.90
CA PHE A 197 -10.92 -10.94 12.82
C PHE A 197 -12.16 -11.33 12.02
N SER A 198 -13.26 -10.69 12.36
CA SER A 198 -14.51 -10.75 11.61
C SER A 198 -15.14 -9.38 11.63
N THR A 199 -15.25 -8.77 10.46
CA THR A 199 -15.56 -7.35 10.32
C THR A 199 -16.40 -7.09 9.08
N SER A 200 -16.94 -5.87 9.02
CA SER A 200 -17.51 -5.25 7.82
C SER A 200 -16.84 -3.90 7.60
N VAL A 201 -16.45 -3.58 6.37
CA VAL A 201 -15.89 -2.27 6.06
C VAL A 201 -16.93 -1.17 6.29
N VAL A 202 -16.49 -0.03 6.81
CA VAL A 202 -17.33 1.14 6.98
C VAL A 202 -17.60 1.80 5.63
N ILE A 203 -18.86 2.04 5.32
CA ILE A 203 -19.31 2.74 4.12
C ILE A 203 -19.45 4.23 4.44
N ILE A 204 -18.70 5.05 3.73
CA ILE A 204 -18.66 6.48 3.91
C ILE A 204 -19.92 7.14 3.33
N HIS A 205 -20.58 7.94 4.14
CA HIS A 205 -21.72 8.77 3.77
C HIS A 205 -21.38 10.25 4.00
N PRO A 206 -20.87 11.00 3.00
CA PRO A 206 -20.29 12.33 3.17
C PRO A 206 -21.12 13.39 3.88
N THR A 207 -22.42 13.15 4.12
CA THR A 207 -23.37 14.09 4.71
C THR A 207 -24.28 13.47 5.78
N SER A 208 -24.06 12.23 6.15
CA SER A 208 -24.79 11.51 7.19
C SER A 208 -23.87 10.49 7.85
N LEU A 209 -24.26 9.93 8.97
CA LEU A 209 -23.43 9.00 9.71
C LEU A 209 -23.05 7.77 8.89
N ASP A 210 -21.79 7.40 8.96
CA ASP A 210 -21.20 6.23 8.32
C ASP A 210 -21.79 4.92 8.85
N THR A 211 -22.04 4.00 7.96
CA THR A 211 -22.63 2.70 8.29
C THR A 211 -21.68 1.54 7.96
N HIS A 212 -21.90 0.38 8.58
CA HIS A 212 -21.24 -0.84 8.13
C HIS A 212 -21.80 -1.28 6.76
N GLY A 213 -20.99 -1.97 5.97
CA GLY A 213 -21.41 -2.49 4.66
C GLY A 213 -22.54 -3.49 4.80
N ALA A 214 -23.68 -3.25 4.12
CA ALA A 214 -24.86 -4.11 4.18
C ALA A 214 -24.58 -5.51 3.59
N GLY A 215 -24.28 -6.47 4.47
CA GLY A 215 -23.95 -7.86 4.09
C GLY A 215 -22.55 -8.07 3.50
N LEU A 216 -21.78 -7.01 3.26
CA LEU A 216 -20.37 -7.12 2.91
C LEU A 216 -19.60 -7.49 4.18
N THR A 217 -18.93 -8.62 4.18
CA THR A 217 -18.15 -9.10 5.32
C THR A 217 -16.72 -9.43 4.93
N PHE A 218 -15.82 -9.25 5.89
CA PHE A 218 -14.40 -9.50 5.72
C PHE A 218 -13.86 -10.20 6.97
N HIS A 219 -13.37 -11.42 6.79
CA HIS A 219 -12.88 -12.28 7.85
C HIS A 219 -11.44 -12.68 7.58
N GLY A 220 -10.67 -12.95 8.62
CA GLY A 220 -9.32 -13.41 8.39
C GLY A 220 -8.66 -14.06 9.59
N VAL A 221 -7.67 -14.87 9.25
CA VAL A 221 -6.65 -15.39 10.16
C VAL A 221 -5.30 -14.97 9.61
N HIS A 222 -4.50 -14.34 10.43
CA HIS A 222 -3.19 -13.83 10.07
C HIS A 222 -2.20 -14.13 11.20
N ALA A 223 -1.06 -14.72 10.89
CA ALA A 223 0.00 -14.94 11.87
C ALA A 223 1.16 -13.98 11.59
N LYS A 224 1.85 -13.54 12.65
CA LYS A 224 3.15 -12.85 12.57
C LYS A 224 4.20 -13.73 13.22
N LEU A 225 5.16 -14.18 12.44
CA LEU A 225 6.22 -15.11 12.84
C LEU A 225 7.57 -14.39 12.74
N ALA A 226 8.07 -13.87 13.87
CA ALA A 226 9.24 -12.99 13.89
C ALA A 226 10.50 -13.65 14.50
N THR A 227 10.39 -14.86 15.05
CA THR A 227 11.51 -15.53 15.75
C THR A 227 11.97 -16.83 15.12
N TYR A 228 11.23 -17.36 14.13
CA TYR A 228 11.53 -18.67 13.54
C TYR A 228 12.67 -18.62 12.51
N VAL A 229 12.83 -17.47 11.82
CA VAL A 229 13.90 -17.24 10.88
C VAL A 229 14.69 -16.01 11.30
N PRO A 230 16.02 -16.06 11.43
CA PRO A 230 16.83 -14.91 11.86
C PRO A 230 16.59 -13.69 10.95
N HIS A 231 16.41 -12.52 11.57
CA HIS A 231 16.21 -11.23 10.88
C HIS A 231 15.03 -11.18 9.90
N THR A 232 14.11 -12.13 9.98
CA THR A 232 12.99 -12.27 9.06
C THR A 232 11.67 -12.28 9.82
N THR A 233 10.70 -11.56 9.31
CA THR A 233 9.29 -11.66 9.71
C THR A 233 8.52 -12.29 8.56
N ILE A 234 7.72 -13.30 8.85
CA ILE A 234 6.82 -13.96 7.90
C ILE A 234 5.40 -13.80 8.43
N GLU A 235 4.48 -13.37 7.57
CA GLU A 235 3.10 -13.11 7.95
C GLU A 235 2.14 -13.86 7.00
N PRO A 236 1.92 -15.18 7.22
CA PRO A 236 0.92 -15.94 6.46
C PRO A 236 -0.49 -15.51 6.85
N PHE A 237 -1.39 -15.51 5.87
CA PHE A 237 -2.79 -15.13 6.07
C PHE A 237 -3.74 -15.96 5.21
N VAL A 238 -4.97 -16.08 5.73
CA VAL A 238 -6.15 -16.53 4.99
C VAL A 238 -7.23 -15.48 5.22
N LEU A 239 -7.73 -14.91 4.13
CA LEU A 239 -8.72 -13.84 4.15
C LEU A 239 -9.96 -14.30 3.38
N VAL A 240 -11.13 -13.96 3.88
CA VAL A 240 -12.42 -14.28 3.24
C VAL A 240 -13.18 -12.97 3.06
N TYR A 241 -13.44 -12.63 1.80
CA TYR A 241 -14.24 -11.50 1.39
C TYR A 241 -15.58 -12.01 0.85
N ALA A 242 -16.70 -11.51 1.37
CA ALA A 242 -18.01 -11.93 0.94
C ALA A 242 -18.94 -10.74 0.64
N LEU A 243 -19.61 -10.82 -0.51
CA LEU A 243 -20.65 -9.89 -0.94
C LEU A 243 -21.96 -10.66 -1.14
N PRO A 244 -23.10 -10.14 -0.64
CA PRO A 244 -24.38 -10.84 -0.74
C PRO A 244 -24.99 -10.76 -2.15
N ARG A 245 -24.54 -9.83 -3.00
CA ARG A 245 -25.12 -9.62 -4.33
C ARG A 245 -24.07 -9.18 -5.33
N VAL A 246 -23.87 -10.00 -6.35
CA VAL A 246 -23.05 -9.73 -7.54
C VAL A 246 -23.79 -10.22 -8.78
N ILE A 247 -23.33 -9.79 -9.96
CA ILE A 247 -23.85 -10.24 -11.25
C ILE A 247 -22.71 -10.89 -12.00
N SER A 248 -22.89 -12.16 -12.42
CA SER A 248 -21.88 -12.90 -13.19
C SER A 248 -21.65 -12.32 -14.59
N GLN A 249 -20.64 -12.82 -15.29
CA GLN A 249 -20.35 -12.47 -16.68
C GLN A 249 -21.53 -12.79 -17.61
N GLN A 250 -22.33 -13.80 -17.29
CA GLN A 250 -23.54 -14.19 -18.04
C GLN A 250 -24.81 -13.43 -17.60
N GLY A 251 -24.67 -12.45 -16.68
CA GLY A 251 -25.81 -11.66 -16.19
C GLY A 251 -26.64 -12.32 -15.09
N LEU A 252 -26.17 -13.40 -14.49
CA LEU A 252 -26.88 -14.11 -13.41
C LEU A 252 -26.56 -13.47 -12.05
N ALA A 253 -27.60 -13.21 -11.26
CA ALA A 253 -27.46 -12.69 -9.91
C ALA A 253 -27.07 -13.80 -8.93
N GLY A 254 -26.16 -13.51 -8.03
CA GLY A 254 -25.70 -14.44 -6.99
C GLY A 254 -24.92 -13.71 -5.90
N SER A 255 -24.15 -14.43 -5.11
CA SER A 255 -23.25 -13.91 -4.09
C SER A 255 -21.78 -14.12 -4.51
N GLN A 256 -20.88 -13.34 -3.95
CA GLN A 256 -19.44 -13.58 -4.04
C GLN A 256 -18.91 -14.11 -2.72
N THR A 257 -18.07 -15.12 -2.81
CA THR A 257 -17.19 -15.55 -1.72
C THR A 257 -15.79 -15.74 -2.30
N GLU A 258 -14.85 -14.91 -1.87
CA GLU A 258 -13.46 -14.96 -2.31
C GLU A 258 -12.57 -15.28 -1.12
N VAL A 259 -11.75 -16.31 -1.25
CA VAL A 259 -10.76 -16.72 -0.25
C VAL A 259 -9.38 -16.44 -0.81
N THR A 260 -8.62 -15.60 -0.11
CA THR A 260 -7.23 -15.28 -0.44
C THR A 260 -6.30 -15.98 0.54
N PHE A 261 -5.41 -16.82 0.01
CA PHE A 261 -4.33 -17.48 0.75
C PHE A 261 -3.02 -16.83 0.38
N GLY A 262 -2.30 -16.29 1.35
CA GLY A 262 -1.07 -15.57 1.04
C GLY A 262 -0.12 -15.47 2.21
N SER A 263 1.01 -14.84 1.92
CA SER A 263 2.02 -14.52 2.93
C SER A 263 2.80 -13.27 2.53
N TYR A 264 2.95 -12.36 3.48
CA TYR A 264 3.95 -11.30 3.43
C TYR A 264 5.24 -11.81 4.09
N TYR A 265 6.40 -11.39 3.58
CA TYR A 265 7.67 -11.56 4.26
C TYR A 265 8.50 -10.29 4.20
N GLN A 266 9.37 -10.15 5.17
CA GLN A 266 10.36 -9.10 5.23
C GLN A 266 11.61 -9.64 5.90
N THR A 267 12.78 -9.44 5.28
CA THR A 267 14.07 -9.92 5.79
C THR A 267 15.14 -8.86 5.66
N LYS A 268 16.05 -8.86 6.64
CA LYS A 268 17.29 -8.10 6.60
C LYS A 268 18.43 -9.07 6.38
N LEU A 269 19.18 -8.81 5.34
CA LEU A 269 20.31 -9.64 4.94
C LEU A 269 21.64 -9.00 5.37
N PRO A 270 22.74 -9.76 5.41
CA PRO A 270 24.07 -9.20 5.66
C PRO A 270 24.44 -8.09 4.68
N PHE A 271 25.39 -7.25 5.08
CA PHE A 271 26.03 -6.23 4.25
C PHE A 271 25.13 -5.06 3.81
N GLY A 272 23.94 -4.91 4.38
CA GLY A 272 23.02 -3.83 4.07
C GLY A 272 21.98 -4.19 3.00
N PHE A 273 21.89 -5.44 2.62
CA PHE A 273 20.81 -5.94 1.78
C PHE A 273 19.53 -6.17 2.59
N ASP A 274 18.42 -6.04 1.93
CA ASP A 274 17.10 -6.42 2.44
C ASP A 274 16.21 -6.94 1.31
N SER A 275 15.14 -7.62 1.69
CA SER A 275 14.11 -8.05 0.77
C SER A 275 12.77 -8.12 1.47
N SER A 276 11.70 -7.85 0.73
CA SER A 276 10.33 -8.04 1.20
C SER A 276 9.44 -8.41 0.02
N GLY A 277 8.27 -8.94 0.33
CA GLY A 277 7.31 -9.25 -0.71
C GLY A 277 6.05 -9.89 -0.17
N THR A 278 5.06 -9.98 -1.04
CA THR A 278 3.78 -10.65 -0.78
C THR A 278 3.49 -11.57 -1.97
N ALA A 279 2.96 -12.74 -1.70
CA ALA A 279 2.40 -13.61 -2.72
C ALA A 279 1.11 -14.20 -2.21
N ASP A 280 0.08 -14.22 -3.05
CA ASP A 280 -1.23 -14.76 -2.70
C ASP A 280 -1.97 -15.37 -3.90
N LEU A 281 -2.94 -16.22 -3.58
CA LEU A 281 -3.82 -16.91 -4.51
C LEU A 281 -5.26 -16.71 -4.06
N GLN A 282 -6.15 -16.46 -5.02
CA GLN A 282 -7.57 -16.28 -4.79
C GLN A 282 -8.37 -17.43 -5.40
N ARG A 283 -9.31 -17.94 -4.62
CA ARG A 283 -10.25 -18.99 -4.99
C ARG A 283 -11.64 -18.66 -4.45
N GLY A 284 -12.67 -19.12 -5.12
CA GLY A 284 -14.04 -18.90 -4.66
C GLY A 284 -15.05 -18.87 -5.77
N SER A 285 -16.17 -18.19 -5.52
CA SER A 285 -17.27 -18.01 -6.46
C SER A 285 -17.68 -16.56 -6.59
N TYR A 286 -18.10 -16.17 -7.77
CA TYR A 286 -18.69 -14.88 -8.10
C TYR A 286 -19.99 -15.14 -8.87
N SER A 287 -21.11 -15.24 -8.16
CA SER A 287 -22.34 -15.84 -8.64
C SER A 287 -22.09 -17.30 -9.07
N ASN A 288 -22.27 -17.63 -10.36
CA ASN A 288 -21.99 -18.96 -10.92
C ASN A 288 -20.56 -19.10 -11.48
N ASP A 289 -19.77 -18.01 -11.52
CA ASP A 289 -18.40 -18.05 -12.02
C ASP A 289 -17.42 -18.47 -10.91
N SER A 290 -16.39 -19.22 -11.27
CA SER A 290 -15.29 -19.60 -10.37
C SER A 290 -14.17 -18.56 -10.36
N ILE A 291 -13.66 -18.20 -9.18
CA ILE A 291 -12.52 -17.29 -9.03
C ILE A 291 -11.22 -18.08 -9.04
N HIS A 292 -10.31 -17.72 -9.94
CA HIS A 292 -8.95 -18.28 -10.05
C HIS A 292 -7.95 -17.18 -10.37
N ALA A 293 -7.48 -16.49 -9.35
CA ALA A 293 -6.56 -15.36 -9.49
C ALA A 293 -5.37 -15.49 -8.56
N GLY A 294 -4.39 -14.62 -8.73
CA GLY A 294 -3.24 -14.54 -7.84
C GLY A 294 -2.40 -13.31 -8.11
N ALA A 295 -1.58 -12.95 -7.12
CA ALA A 295 -0.69 -11.80 -7.20
C ALA A 295 0.64 -12.08 -6.51
N ALA A 296 1.67 -11.33 -6.91
CA ALA A 296 2.98 -11.37 -6.27
C ALA A 296 3.65 -10.00 -6.35
N ILE A 297 4.30 -9.62 -5.25
CA ILE A 297 5.13 -8.43 -5.12
C ILE A 297 6.47 -8.90 -4.56
N VAL A 298 7.57 -8.51 -5.19
CA VAL A 298 8.92 -8.83 -4.74
C VAL A 298 9.78 -7.58 -4.78
N ARG A 299 10.47 -7.31 -3.68
CA ARG A 299 11.41 -6.20 -3.53
C ARG A 299 12.76 -6.70 -3.06
N GLY A 300 13.81 -6.11 -3.59
CA GLY A 300 15.19 -6.33 -3.15
C GLY A 300 15.91 -4.99 -3.04
N GLY A 301 16.49 -4.72 -1.88
CA GLY A 301 17.11 -3.44 -1.57
C GLY A 301 18.54 -3.56 -1.09
N TYR A 302 19.26 -2.44 -1.22
CA TYR A 302 20.56 -2.23 -0.63
C TYR A 302 20.66 -0.83 -0.03
N GLY A 303 20.95 -0.75 1.25
CA GLY A 303 21.11 0.50 1.97
C GLY A 303 22.47 0.63 2.66
N THR A 304 23.01 1.86 2.75
CA THR A 304 24.28 2.11 3.45
C THR A 304 24.29 3.43 4.21
N LYS A 305 24.72 3.39 5.47
CA LYS A 305 24.98 4.59 6.30
C LYS A 305 26.38 5.19 6.10
N ARG A 306 27.23 4.52 5.31
CA ARG A 306 28.60 4.95 5.07
C ARG A 306 28.71 6.11 4.07
N LEU A 307 27.69 6.25 3.20
CA LEU A 307 27.61 7.33 2.23
C LEU A 307 26.79 8.51 2.78
N PRO A 308 27.07 9.73 2.32
CA PRO A 308 26.23 10.89 2.59
C PRO A 308 24.77 10.59 2.23
N TRP A 309 23.84 11.13 3.02
CA TRP A 309 22.39 10.97 2.85
C TRP A 309 21.86 9.53 2.99
N GLN A 310 22.70 8.59 3.42
CA GLN A 310 22.33 7.20 3.72
C GLN A 310 21.45 6.58 2.63
N PRO A 311 21.93 6.48 1.39
CA PRO A 311 21.10 6.00 0.28
C PRO A 311 20.65 4.57 0.49
N HIS A 312 19.39 4.29 0.08
CA HIS A 312 18.82 2.97 -0.07
C HIS A 312 18.23 2.86 -1.48
N LEU A 313 18.72 1.91 -2.25
CA LEU A 313 18.25 1.59 -3.59
C LEU A 313 17.47 0.29 -3.53
N GLU A 314 16.27 0.27 -4.11
CA GLU A 314 15.39 -0.89 -4.14
C GLU A 314 14.87 -1.12 -5.55
N VAL A 315 14.82 -2.38 -5.96
CA VAL A 315 14.13 -2.85 -7.17
C VAL A 315 12.88 -3.58 -6.74
N GLU A 316 11.78 -3.30 -7.42
CA GLU A 316 10.47 -3.88 -7.15
C GLU A 316 9.88 -4.46 -8.45
N TYR A 317 9.24 -5.61 -8.34
CA TYR A 317 8.42 -6.19 -9.39
C TYR A 317 7.08 -6.62 -8.81
N ASP A 318 6.00 -6.16 -9.45
CA ASP A 318 4.64 -6.43 -9.06
C ASP A 318 3.91 -7.16 -10.20
N TYR A 319 3.11 -8.14 -9.86
CA TYR A 319 2.29 -8.90 -10.79
C TYR A 319 0.93 -9.21 -10.18
N ALA A 320 -0.14 -8.92 -10.90
CA ALA A 320 -1.48 -9.37 -10.57
C ALA A 320 -2.18 -9.89 -11.82
N THR A 321 -2.82 -11.04 -11.71
CA THR A 321 -3.49 -11.70 -12.83
C THR A 321 -4.65 -10.87 -13.38
N GLY A 322 -4.89 -10.99 -14.69
CA GLY A 322 -6.10 -10.55 -15.38
C GLY A 322 -6.93 -11.74 -15.86
N ASN A 323 -8.13 -11.46 -16.38
CA ASN A 323 -9.00 -12.46 -16.98
C ASN A 323 -8.71 -12.58 -18.49
N PRO A 324 -8.16 -13.70 -18.98
CA PRO A 324 -7.93 -13.88 -20.39
C PRO A 324 -9.21 -14.15 -21.20
N HIS A 325 -10.37 -14.28 -20.53
CA HIS A 325 -11.69 -14.58 -21.12
C HIS A 325 -11.72 -15.84 -22.01
N THR A 326 -10.85 -16.80 -21.72
CA THR A 326 -10.81 -18.10 -22.42
C THR A 326 -11.85 -19.10 -21.90
N ASP A 327 -12.36 -18.85 -20.70
CA ASP A 327 -13.36 -19.63 -20.01
C ASP A 327 -14.47 -18.67 -19.49
N PRO A 328 -15.71 -18.78 -20.00
CA PRO A 328 -16.80 -17.88 -19.61
C PRO A 328 -17.25 -18.04 -18.15
N ASP A 329 -16.99 -19.20 -17.54
CA ASP A 329 -17.40 -19.51 -16.16
C ASP A 329 -16.26 -19.25 -15.14
N ARG A 330 -15.22 -18.50 -15.58
CA ARG A 330 -14.05 -18.23 -14.75
C ARG A 330 -13.71 -16.74 -14.71
N ILE A 331 -13.41 -16.25 -13.52
CA ILE A 331 -12.83 -14.92 -13.27
C ILE A 331 -11.34 -15.10 -12.95
N GLY A 332 -10.47 -14.58 -13.81
CA GLY A 332 -9.02 -14.59 -13.66
C GLY A 332 -8.45 -13.29 -13.13
N THR A 333 -9.21 -12.20 -13.13
CA THR A 333 -8.77 -10.90 -12.61
C THR A 333 -8.57 -10.99 -11.10
N TYR A 334 -7.37 -10.60 -10.64
CA TYR A 334 -7.08 -10.49 -9.22
C TYR A 334 -7.99 -9.44 -8.56
N GLY A 335 -8.68 -9.83 -7.49
CA GLY A 335 -9.51 -8.94 -6.70
C GLY A 335 -8.68 -8.22 -5.63
N GLN A 336 -8.28 -6.97 -5.89
CA GLN A 336 -7.65 -6.19 -4.82
C GLN A 336 -8.64 -5.97 -3.69
N GLN A 337 -8.32 -6.41 -2.46
CA GLN A 337 -9.24 -6.31 -1.34
C GLN A 337 -9.25 -4.90 -0.76
N TYR A 338 -8.30 -4.58 0.09
CA TYR A 338 -8.26 -3.29 0.80
C TYR A 338 -6.84 -2.68 0.83
N PRO A 339 -6.15 -2.53 -0.31
CA PRO A 339 -4.77 -2.04 -0.31
C PRO A 339 -4.67 -0.56 0.07
N SER A 340 -3.50 -0.16 0.59
CA SER A 340 -3.05 1.22 0.68
C SER A 340 -2.22 1.54 -0.56
N ASN A 341 -2.87 2.02 -1.63
CA ASN A 341 -2.24 2.14 -2.96
C ASN A 341 -1.20 3.24 -3.08
N HIS A 342 -1.42 4.38 -2.41
CA HIS A 342 -0.54 5.54 -2.55
C HIS A 342 0.91 5.22 -2.15
N ASN A 343 1.86 5.66 -2.95
CA ASN A 343 3.27 5.28 -2.93
C ASN A 343 3.54 3.79 -3.20
N ALA A 344 2.56 2.95 -3.06
CA ALA A 344 2.68 1.53 -3.28
C ALA A 344 2.70 1.21 -4.77
N PHE A 345 1.88 1.91 -5.57
CA PHE A 345 1.76 1.73 -7.02
C PHE A 345 2.01 3.04 -7.80
N GLY A 346 2.82 3.96 -7.25
CA GLY A 346 3.12 5.29 -7.77
C GLY A 346 2.43 6.41 -7.00
N LEU A 347 2.90 7.65 -7.15
CA LEU A 347 2.29 8.82 -6.51
C LEU A 347 0.99 9.26 -7.20
N VAL A 348 0.88 8.96 -8.49
CA VAL A 348 -0.25 9.42 -9.30
C VAL A 348 -1.54 8.66 -8.95
N ASP A 349 -1.45 7.50 -8.27
CA ASP A 349 -2.57 6.67 -7.77
C ASP A 349 -3.60 6.26 -8.83
N LEU A 350 -3.17 6.13 -10.07
CA LEU A 350 -4.08 5.96 -11.20
C LEU A 350 -4.52 4.51 -11.40
N PHE A 351 -3.64 3.56 -11.06
CA PHE A 351 -3.87 2.16 -11.39
C PHE A 351 -4.05 1.31 -10.14
N GLY A 352 -4.94 0.32 -10.26
CA GLY A 352 -5.17 -0.70 -9.24
C GLY A 352 -4.26 -1.90 -9.44
N PHE A 353 -4.10 -2.70 -8.40
CA PHE A 353 -3.35 -3.95 -8.44
C PHE A 353 -4.22 -5.08 -9.01
N GLN A 354 -4.62 -4.93 -10.28
CA GLN A 354 -5.48 -5.83 -11.03
C GLN A 354 -5.04 -5.85 -12.48
N ASN A 355 -4.88 -7.02 -13.08
CA ASN A 355 -4.42 -7.19 -14.46
C ASN A 355 -3.17 -6.35 -14.78
N ILE A 356 -2.18 -6.36 -13.90
CA ILE A 356 -1.02 -5.45 -14.00
C ILE A 356 0.31 -6.18 -13.81
N LYS A 357 1.32 -5.71 -14.52
CA LYS A 357 2.75 -5.95 -14.30
C LYS A 357 3.41 -4.59 -14.13
N GLN A 358 4.22 -4.45 -13.09
CA GLN A 358 4.98 -3.22 -12.85
C GLN A 358 6.41 -3.58 -12.45
N ASP A 359 7.39 -2.92 -13.04
CA ASP A 359 8.77 -2.91 -12.57
C ASP A 359 9.12 -1.49 -12.11
N ARG A 360 9.79 -1.39 -10.98
CA ARG A 360 10.11 -0.12 -10.33
C ARG A 360 11.51 -0.09 -9.75
N LEU A 361 12.13 1.09 -9.82
CA LEU A 361 13.35 1.45 -9.12
C LEU A 361 13.02 2.56 -8.12
N ASN A 362 13.38 2.34 -6.86
CA ASN A 362 13.15 3.26 -5.76
C ASN A 362 14.50 3.69 -5.19
N LEU A 363 14.77 4.99 -5.12
CA LEU A 363 15.95 5.57 -4.45
C LEU A 363 15.48 6.43 -3.27
N GLN A 364 15.76 5.94 -2.07
CA GLN A 364 15.49 6.65 -0.83
C GLN A 364 16.77 7.30 -0.31
N LEU A 365 16.70 8.57 0.05
CA LEU A 365 17.77 9.34 0.66
C LEU A 365 17.32 9.88 2.02
N THR A 366 18.20 9.83 3.02
CA THR A 366 17.96 10.38 4.36
C THR A 366 19.04 11.43 4.69
N PRO A 367 18.93 12.66 4.13
CA PRO A 367 19.94 13.70 4.34
C PRO A 367 20.06 14.14 5.80
N ARG A 368 18.95 14.05 6.56
CA ARG A 368 18.87 14.30 8.00
C ARG A 368 17.95 13.27 8.64
N SER A 369 18.08 13.04 9.93
CA SER A 369 17.25 12.07 10.69
C SER A 369 15.74 12.38 10.64
N ASN A 370 15.36 13.58 10.24
CA ASN A 370 13.99 14.05 10.13
C ASN A 370 13.59 14.46 8.69
N LEU A 371 14.42 14.15 7.69
CA LEU A 371 14.16 14.43 6.27
C LEU A 371 14.38 13.17 5.45
N LEU A 372 13.34 12.72 4.78
CA LEU A 372 13.34 11.64 3.80
C LEU A 372 13.08 12.24 2.42
N VAL A 373 13.83 11.82 1.43
CA VAL A 373 13.59 12.12 0.01
C VAL A 373 13.48 10.79 -0.74
N LEU A 374 12.50 10.65 -1.60
CA LEU A 374 12.22 9.44 -2.36
C LEU A 374 12.08 9.80 -3.85
N PHE A 375 12.81 9.08 -4.69
CA PHE A 375 12.67 9.07 -6.14
C PHE A 375 12.23 7.68 -6.56
N GLN A 376 11.23 7.59 -7.42
CA GLN A 376 10.70 6.34 -7.93
C GLN A 376 10.50 6.46 -9.43
N GLY A 377 10.67 5.37 -10.14
CA GLY A 377 10.36 5.32 -11.57
C GLY A 377 10.16 3.89 -12.01
N GLY A 378 9.24 3.68 -12.95
CA GLY A 378 8.95 2.34 -13.41
C GLY A 378 8.03 2.31 -14.63
N SER A 379 7.83 1.12 -15.17
CA SER A 379 6.93 0.85 -16.27
C SER A 379 5.76 -0.01 -15.85
N LEU A 380 4.62 0.19 -16.50
CA LEU A 380 3.36 -0.48 -16.24
C LEU A 380 2.84 -1.16 -17.49
N HIS A 381 2.43 -2.42 -17.35
CA HIS A 381 1.86 -3.22 -18.44
C HIS A 381 0.64 -3.98 -17.94
N VAL A 382 -0.33 -4.27 -18.78
CA VAL A 382 -1.37 -5.24 -18.41
C VAL A 382 -0.81 -6.66 -18.40
N ALA A 383 -1.30 -7.49 -17.48
CA ALA A 383 -0.91 -8.89 -17.41
C ALA A 383 -1.45 -9.70 -18.57
N THR A 384 -2.66 -9.36 -19.05
CA THR A 384 -3.24 -9.84 -20.30
C THR A 384 -3.95 -8.72 -21.03
N ILE A 385 -3.82 -8.69 -22.35
CA ILE A 385 -4.46 -7.71 -23.22
C ILE A 385 -5.98 -7.92 -23.35
N HIS A 386 -6.50 -9.06 -22.89
CA HIS A 386 -7.91 -9.42 -22.98
C HIS A 386 -8.74 -8.94 -21.79
N ASP A 387 -8.12 -8.36 -20.77
CA ASP A 387 -8.78 -7.78 -19.61
C ASP A 387 -8.54 -6.28 -19.51
N GLY A 388 -9.39 -5.57 -18.75
CA GLY A 388 -9.37 -4.12 -18.64
C GLY A 388 -8.14 -3.56 -17.90
N VAL A 389 -7.99 -2.24 -18.00
CA VAL A 389 -7.14 -1.44 -17.10
C VAL A 389 -8.01 -0.97 -15.94
N TYR A 390 -7.52 -1.12 -14.70
CA TYR A 390 -8.28 -0.82 -13.48
C TYR A 390 -7.70 0.38 -12.74
N SER A 391 -8.58 1.19 -12.17
CA SER A 391 -8.18 2.33 -11.33
C SER A 391 -7.71 1.89 -9.94
N GLY A 392 -7.04 2.76 -9.19
CA GLY A 392 -6.64 2.52 -7.81
C GLY A 392 -7.78 2.11 -6.87
N ALA A 393 -9.02 2.49 -7.19
CA ALA A 393 -10.23 2.05 -6.47
C ALA A 393 -10.76 0.67 -6.91
N GLY A 394 -10.13 0.02 -7.89
CA GLY A 394 -10.55 -1.28 -8.42
C GLY A 394 -11.67 -1.22 -9.48
N ALA A 395 -12.10 -0.02 -9.90
CA ALA A 395 -13.07 0.13 -10.97
C ALA A 395 -12.40 0.05 -12.34
N SER A 396 -13.10 -0.50 -13.34
CA SER A 396 -12.61 -0.51 -14.73
C SER A 396 -12.43 0.93 -15.23
N LEU A 397 -11.20 1.28 -15.60
CA LEU A 397 -10.83 2.57 -16.19
C LEU A 397 -10.96 2.52 -17.71
N ILE A 398 -10.44 1.45 -18.33
CA ILE A 398 -10.54 1.19 -19.76
C ILE A 398 -10.91 -0.29 -19.90
N ALA A 399 -12.06 -0.55 -20.52
CA ALA A 399 -12.46 -1.92 -20.85
C ALA A 399 -11.68 -2.45 -22.04
N ALA A 400 -11.27 -3.72 -22.01
CA ALA A 400 -10.62 -4.32 -23.16
C ALA A 400 -11.60 -4.39 -24.37
N PRO A 401 -11.16 -4.00 -25.56
CA PRO A 401 -11.97 -4.16 -26.76
C PRO A 401 -12.15 -5.63 -27.12
N THR A 402 -13.14 -5.92 -27.95
CA THR A 402 -13.33 -7.28 -28.49
C THR A 402 -12.06 -7.70 -29.23
N GLY A 403 -11.45 -8.81 -28.80
CA GLY A 403 -10.17 -9.29 -29.34
C GLY A 403 -8.93 -8.81 -28.58
N GLY A 404 -9.10 -7.97 -27.56
CA GLY A 404 -8.03 -7.47 -26.70
C GLY A 404 -7.40 -6.16 -27.17
N PHE A 405 -6.56 -5.59 -26.30
CA PHE A 405 -5.75 -4.41 -26.62
C PHE A 405 -4.68 -4.73 -27.68
N LYS A 406 -4.24 -3.74 -28.43
CA LYS A 406 -3.18 -3.87 -29.44
C LYS A 406 -1.79 -4.00 -28.83
N SER A 407 -1.61 -3.49 -27.63
CA SER A 407 -0.36 -3.48 -26.86
C SER A 407 -0.65 -3.77 -25.40
N ASP A 408 0.31 -4.28 -24.66
CA ASP A 408 0.23 -4.42 -23.21
C ASP A 408 0.82 -3.22 -22.46
N ASP A 409 1.45 -2.26 -23.16
CA ASP A 409 2.14 -1.10 -22.59
C ASP A 409 1.14 -0.03 -22.12
N ILE A 410 0.90 0.04 -20.80
CA ILE A 410 0.12 1.11 -20.17
C ILE A 410 0.91 2.41 -20.18
N GLY A 411 2.22 2.36 -19.86
CA GLY A 411 3.08 3.53 -19.80
C GLY A 411 4.14 3.48 -18.72
N SER A 412 4.68 4.63 -18.37
CA SER A 412 5.70 4.75 -17.32
C SER A 412 5.40 5.94 -16.41
N GLU A 413 5.83 5.83 -15.15
CA GLU A 413 5.68 6.88 -14.14
C GLU A 413 7.02 7.21 -13.53
N PHE A 414 7.22 8.50 -13.22
CA PHE A 414 8.36 9.00 -12.47
C PHE A 414 7.88 9.91 -11.36
N ASP A 415 8.37 9.65 -10.14
CA ASP A 415 7.95 10.32 -8.92
C ASP A 415 9.14 10.90 -8.16
N ALA A 416 8.91 12.04 -7.52
CA ALA A 416 9.80 12.61 -6.54
C ALA A 416 9.00 13.12 -5.34
N SER A 417 9.38 12.73 -4.14
CA SER A 417 8.72 13.20 -2.93
C SER A 417 9.68 13.43 -1.78
N ALA A 418 9.26 14.28 -0.83
CA ALA A 418 9.99 14.50 0.40
C ALA A 418 9.05 14.59 1.60
N LYS A 419 9.49 14.01 2.71
CA LYS A 419 8.82 14.07 4.01
C LYS A 419 9.76 14.70 5.03
N TYR A 420 9.31 15.77 5.67
CA TYR A 420 10.07 16.47 6.70
C TYR A 420 9.29 16.54 8.00
N ILE A 421 9.90 16.07 9.10
CA ILE A 421 9.33 16.10 10.44
C ILE A 421 10.02 17.19 11.23
N PHE A 422 9.25 18.19 11.66
CA PHE A 422 9.79 19.24 12.48
C PHE A 422 9.05 19.37 13.82
N ARG A 423 9.82 19.64 14.90
CA ARG A 423 9.30 19.69 16.30
C ARG A 423 8.45 18.48 16.70
N LYS A 424 8.70 17.30 16.09
CA LYS A 424 8.02 16.01 16.33
C LYS A 424 6.48 16.01 16.09
N SER A 425 5.82 17.16 16.18
CA SER A 425 4.36 17.31 16.03
C SER A 425 3.95 17.74 14.63
N PHE A 426 4.87 18.26 13.81
CA PHE A 426 4.58 18.74 12.46
C PHE A 426 5.26 17.86 11.42
N VAL A 427 4.48 17.42 10.46
CA VAL A 427 4.95 16.65 9.30
C VAL A 427 4.56 17.38 8.04
N THR A 428 5.55 17.71 7.20
CA THR A 428 5.32 18.27 5.86
C THR A 428 5.65 17.21 4.83
N ASN A 429 4.77 17.03 3.87
CA ASN A 429 4.95 16.15 2.72
C ASN A 429 4.80 16.99 1.45
N ILE A 430 5.71 16.82 0.51
CA ILE A 430 5.62 17.38 -0.84
C ILE A 430 5.96 16.29 -1.84
N GLY A 431 5.29 16.27 -2.98
CA GLY A 431 5.60 15.34 -4.03
C GLY A 431 5.08 15.78 -5.37
N VAL A 432 5.68 15.23 -6.41
CA VAL A 432 5.26 15.32 -7.80
C VAL A 432 5.46 13.97 -8.46
N GLY A 433 4.43 13.52 -9.20
CA GLY A 433 4.47 12.35 -10.06
C GLY A 433 4.08 12.74 -11.48
N HIS A 434 4.70 12.13 -12.47
CA HIS A 434 4.37 12.33 -13.86
C HIS A 434 4.25 10.99 -14.57
N PHE A 435 3.08 10.78 -15.16
CA PHE A 435 2.77 9.58 -15.93
C PHE A 435 2.85 9.88 -17.44
N PHE A 436 3.58 9.04 -18.17
CA PHE A 436 3.73 9.04 -19.62
C PHE A 436 2.91 7.89 -20.19
N PRO A 437 1.76 8.15 -20.86
CA PRO A 437 0.91 7.10 -21.43
C PRO A 437 1.65 6.29 -22.50
N GLY A 438 1.53 4.96 -22.41
CA GLY A 438 2.07 4.03 -23.38
C GLY A 438 1.15 3.81 -24.58
N GLU A 439 1.50 2.81 -25.41
CA GLU A 439 0.77 2.52 -26.64
C GLU A 439 -0.67 2.06 -26.37
N LEU A 440 -0.92 1.27 -25.30
CA LEU A 440 -2.26 0.87 -24.91
C LEU A 440 -3.13 2.11 -24.66
N MET A 441 -2.67 3.01 -23.79
CA MET A 441 -3.43 4.20 -23.40
C MET A 441 -3.70 5.12 -24.58
N THR A 442 -2.70 5.35 -25.43
CA THR A 442 -2.81 6.24 -26.58
C THR A 442 -3.76 5.68 -27.65
N SER A 443 -3.72 4.37 -27.92
CA SER A 443 -4.62 3.71 -28.87
C SER A 443 -6.08 3.75 -28.43
N GLU A 444 -6.33 3.76 -27.12
CA GLU A 444 -7.67 3.85 -26.51
C GLU A 444 -8.10 5.31 -26.22
N LYS A 445 -7.43 6.31 -26.80
CA LYS A 445 -7.73 7.76 -26.68
C LYS A 445 -7.50 8.33 -25.26
N HIS A 446 -6.64 7.70 -24.48
CA HIS A 446 -6.18 8.12 -23.16
C HIS A 446 -4.70 8.53 -23.19
N GLY A 447 -4.30 9.31 -24.19
CA GLY A 447 -2.88 9.60 -24.48
C GLY A 447 -2.34 10.90 -23.88
N ALA A 448 -3.12 11.66 -23.11
CA ALA A 448 -2.59 12.87 -22.48
C ALA A 448 -1.75 12.50 -21.24
N PRO A 449 -0.49 12.98 -21.13
CA PRO A 449 0.31 12.76 -19.94
C PRO A 449 -0.34 13.45 -18.74
N LEU A 450 -0.22 12.83 -17.56
CA LEU A 450 -0.81 13.34 -16.34
C LEU A 450 0.29 13.70 -15.34
N THR A 451 0.20 14.89 -14.76
CA THR A 451 1.04 15.31 -13.63
C THR A 451 0.19 15.42 -12.39
N TYR A 452 0.67 14.86 -11.30
CA TYR A 452 0.12 15.01 -9.96
C TYR A 452 1.14 15.70 -9.07
N ALA A 453 0.74 16.75 -8.36
CA ALA A 453 1.58 17.42 -7.39
C ALA A 453 0.81 17.67 -6.09
N TYR A 454 1.50 17.63 -4.97
CA TYR A 454 0.88 17.92 -3.67
C TYR A 454 1.83 18.59 -2.69
N LEU A 455 1.23 19.34 -1.77
CA LEU A 455 1.87 19.88 -0.59
C LEU A 455 0.95 19.64 0.61
N GLY A 456 1.41 18.88 1.59
CA GLY A 456 0.68 18.56 2.80
C GLY A 456 1.39 19.03 4.06
N LEU A 457 0.61 19.49 5.04
CA LEU A 457 1.04 19.78 6.39
C LEU A 457 0.12 19.03 7.36
N THR A 458 0.72 18.27 8.27
CA THR A 458 0.02 17.56 9.34
C THR A 458 0.56 18.04 10.68
N TYR A 459 -0.34 18.41 11.58
CA TYR A 459 -0.05 18.70 12.99
C TYR A 459 -0.67 17.62 13.86
N ARG A 460 0.11 17.05 14.78
CA ARG A 460 -0.34 16.06 15.75
C ARG A 460 -0.12 16.54 17.17
N PHE A 461 -1.12 16.31 17.97
CA PHE A 461 -1.16 16.71 19.37
C PHE A 461 -1.57 15.52 20.24
N LYS A 462 -0.96 15.37 21.41
CA LYS A 462 -1.37 14.43 22.44
C LYS A 462 -1.37 15.15 23.78
N LEU A 463 -2.41 14.95 24.58
CA LEU A 463 -2.56 15.51 25.92
C LEU A 463 -2.84 14.40 26.91
N GLU A 464 -2.04 14.31 27.96
CA GLU A 464 -2.16 13.31 29.00
C GLU A 464 -1.77 13.88 30.38
N HIS A 465 -1.99 13.12 31.45
CA HIS A 465 -1.65 13.49 32.83
C HIS A 465 -0.19 13.82 33.02
#